data_92662e88fc8e74406e0e16b66ac23d24
#
_entry.id   92662e88fc8e74406e0e16b66ac23d24
#
_cell.length_a   1.000
_cell.length_b   1.000
_cell.length_c   1.000
_cell.angle_alpha   90.00
_cell.angle_beta   90.00
_cell.angle_gamma   90.00
#
_symmetry.space_group_name_H-M   'P 1'
#
loop_
_entity.id
_entity.type
_entity.pdbx_description
1 polymer ?
#
loop_
_entity_poly.entity_id
_entity_poly.type
_entity_poly.pdbx_seq_one_letter_code
_entity_poly.pdbx_strand_id
1 'polypeptide(L)'
;MKPVTARKRSGTGATVNQMELRPENSEHLQLIRAYEAGSVQIGESFYASSFLLAPARSPVEWQVEQFSQINESDFAEILTLSWDVLLVGTGDQHYLPDLRLQRMLARAGRGIDFMSSRSACATYNLLALDGRAVAAAIILPLRASAVTGR
;
A
#
# COMPACT_ATOMS: atom_id res chain seq x y z
N MET A 1 5.25 5.65 -13.76
CA MET A 1 4.45 4.49 -13.41
C MET A 1 2.98 4.73 -13.72
N LYS A 2 2.30 3.73 -14.26
CA LYS A 2 0.97 3.89 -14.64
C LYS A 2 0.00 3.51 -13.58
N PRO A 3 -1.09 4.14 -13.45
CA PRO A 3 -2.09 3.76 -12.47
C PRO A 3 -2.62 2.38 -12.80
N VAL A 4 -3.01 1.68 -11.80
CA VAL A 4 -3.58 0.37 -11.98
C VAL A 4 -5.00 0.59 -12.51
N THR A 5 -5.39 -0.13 -13.51
CA THR A 5 -6.70 0.01 -14.07
C THR A 5 -7.69 -0.63 -13.15
N ALA A 6 -8.58 0.10 -12.59
CA ALA A 6 -9.55 -0.43 -11.68
C ALA A 6 -10.86 0.28 -11.85
N ARG A 7 -11.97 -0.43 -11.73
CA ARG A 7 -13.22 0.18 -11.86
C ARG A 7 -13.56 0.92 -10.64
N LYS A 8 -13.81 2.17 -10.70
CA LYS A 8 -14.14 2.94 -9.61
C LYS A 8 -15.55 3.26 -9.58
N ARG A 9 -16.26 3.19 -8.54
CA ARG A 9 -17.59 3.55 -8.43
C ARG A 9 -17.72 4.95 -8.36
N SER A 10 -18.49 5.52 -9.02
CA SER A 10 -18.64 6.90 -9.01
C SER A 10 -19.31 7.27 -7.83
N GLY A 11 -18.90 7.97 -7.16
CA GLY A 11 -19.44 8.32 -5.98
C GLY A 11 -20.39 9.26 -6.03
N THR A 12 -21.10 9.46 -5.97
CA THR A 12 -22.02 10.34 -6.01
C THR A 12 -22.14 11.04 -4.95
N GLY A 13 -22.24 11.36 -4.58
CA GLY A 13 -22.52 12.03 -3.75
C GLY A 13 -22.31 12.68 -3.04
N ALA A 14 -22.50 13.03 -2.96
CA ALA A 14 -22.43 13.60 -2.40
C ALA A 14 -22.67 14.23 -1.65
N THR A 15 -22.86 14.60 -1.42
CA THR A 15 -23.05 15.21 -0.79
C THR A 15 -22.84 15.47 0.18
N VAL A 16 -22.86 15.76 0.40
CA VAL A 16 -22.76 16.09 1.25
C VAL A 16 -22.45 16.19 2.21
N ASN A 17 -22.53 16.23 2.45
CA ASN A 17 -22.42 16.45 3.40
C ASN A 17 -21.80 16.29 4.21
N GLN A 18 -21.63 16.27 4.07
CA GLN A 18 -21.23 16.24 4.75
C GLN A 18 -20.51 16.10 5.54
N MET A 19 -20.44 16.22 5.52
CA MET A 19 -19.95 16.31 6.18
C MET A 19 -19.32 16.13 7.06
N GLU A 20 -19.05 16.20 7.21
CA GLU A 20 -18.57 16.18 8.03
C GLU A 20 -18.06 15.39 8.52
N LEU A 21 -17.81 14.92 8.58
CA LEU A 21 -17.47 14.26 9.08
C LEU A 21 -16.80 13.51 9.34
N ARG A 22 -16.23 13.33 9.12
CA ARG A 22 -15.59 12.85 9.51
C ARG A 22 -15.18 11.56 9.37
N PRO A 23 -15.05 10.75 10.12
CA PRO A 23 -14.54 9.44 10.07
C PRO A 23 -15.40 8.64 9.20
N GLU A 24 -16.57 9.00 9.13
CA GLU A 24 -17.43 8.30 8.30
C GLU A 24 -17.07 8.54 6.91
N ASN A 25 -16.19 9.37 6.63
CA ASN A 25 -15.78 9.60 5.29
C ASN A 25 -14.92 8.47 4.82
N SER A 26 -14.86 7.38 5.55
CA SER A 26 -14.06 6.26 5.13
C SER A 26 -14.50 5.74 3.78
N GLU A 27 -15.70 6.01 3.33
CA GLU A 27 -16.08 5.52 2.04
C GLU A 27 -15.31 6.20 0.94
N HIS A 28 -14.65 7.30 1.21
CA HIS A 28 -13.84 7.96 0.22
C HIS A 28 -12.37 7.55 0.32
N LEU A 29 -12.04 6.73 1.28
CA LEU A 29 -10.67 6.32 1.45
C LEU A 29 -10.38 5.04 0.67
N GLN A 30 -9.15 4.92 0.20
CA GLN A 30 -8.72 3.72 -0.48
C GLN A 30 -8.32 2.73 0.61
N LEU A 31 -9.21 1.84 0.97
CA LEU A 31 -8.94 0.86 2.02
C LEU A 31 -8.86 -0.55 1.46
N ILE A 32 -8.10 -1.39 2.13
CA ILE A 32 -7.95 -2.77 1.71
C ILE A 32 -9.06 -3.57 2.36
N ARG A 33 -9.96 -4.11 1.56
CA ARG A 33 -11.12 -4.79 2.07
C ARG A 33 -10.95 -6.29 2.25
N ALA A 34 -10.06 -6.88 1.50
CA ALA A 34 -9.82 -8.29 1.63
C ALA A 34 -8.40 -8.59 1.18
N TYR A 35 -7.79 -9.56 1.78
CA TYR A 35 -6.43 -9.95 1.46
C TYR A 35 -6.38 -11.47 1.34
N GLU A 36 -6.04 -11.94 0.15
CA GLU A 36 -5.87 -13.35 -0.06
C GLU A 36 -4.48 -13.59 -0.55
N ALA A 37 -4.06 -14.84 -0.61
CA ALA A 37 -2.68 -15.12 -0.93
C ALA A 37 -2.21 -14.44 -2.21
N GLY A 38 -3.00 -14.36 -3.18
CA GLY A 38 -2.56 -13.84 -4.47
C GLY A 38 -3.14 -12.52 -4.86
N SER A 39 -4.04 -11.97 -4.09
CA SER A 39 -4.66 -10.72 -4.49
C SER A 39 -5.22 -9.96 -3.32
N VAL A 40 -5.50 -8.70 -3.57
CA VAL A 40 -6.00 -7.81 -2.55
C VAL A 40 -7.16 -7.03 -3.16
N GLN A 41 -8.21 -6.83 -2.39
CA GLN A 41 -9.33 -6.03 -2.86
C GLN A 41 -9.22 -4.64 -2.26
N ILE A 42 -9.21 -3.62 -3.11
CA ILE A 42 -9.17 -2.24 -2.67
C ILE A 42 -10.39 -1.59 -3.28
N GLY A 43 -11.27 -1.08 -2.42
CA GLY A 43 -12.54 -0.60 -2.91
C GLY A 43 -13.29 -1.79 -3.48
N GLU A 44 -13.67 -1.70 -4.74
CA GLU A 44 -14.38 -2.79 -5.38
C GLU A 44 -13.54 -3.50 -6.43
N SER A 45 -12.26 -3.20 -6.50
CA SER A 45 -11.39 -3.79 -7.50
C SER A 45 -10.38 -4.72 -6.86
N PHE A 46 -9.92 -5.70 -7.64
CA PHE A 46 -8.94 -6.65 -7.14
C PHE A 46 -7.60 -6.43 -7.81
N TYR A 47 -6.54 -6.53 -7.04
CA TYR A 47 -5.19 -6.30 -7.53
C TYR A 47 -4.33 -7.51 -7.21
N ALA A 48 -3.63 -8.02 -8.20
CA ALA A 48 -2.83 -9.22 -8.04
C ALA A 48 -1.33 -8.97 -8.18
N SER A 49 -0.93 -7.74 -8.37
CA SER A 49 0.49 -7.42 -8.43
C SER A 49 0.80 -6.28 -7.49
N SER A 50 2.08 -6.08 -7.20
CA SER A 50 2.50 -5.09 -6.22
C SER A 50 1.97 -3.70 -6.54
N PHE A 51 1.70 -2.93 -5.51
CA PHE A 51 1.10 -1.61 -5.70
C PHE A 51 1.55 -0.62 -4.63
N LEU A 52 1.35 0.65 -4.95
CA LEU A 52 1.54 1.75 -4.02
C LEU A 52 0.16 2.29 -3.71
N LEU A 53 -0.10 2.60 -2.46
CA LEU A 53 -1.42 3.01 -2.02
C LEU A 53 -1.36 4.14 -1.01
N ALA A 54 -2.33 5.03 -1.07
CA ALA A 54 -2.50 6.06 -0.07
C ALA A 54 -3.99 6.34 0.03
N PRO A 55 -4.48 6.83 1.16
CA PRO A 55 -5.92 6.96 1.38
C PRO A 55 -6.66 7.80 0.35
N ALA A 56 -6.02 8.83 -0.15
CA ALA A 56 -6.68 9.73 -1.07
C ALA A 56 -6.28 9.57 -2.52
N ARG A 57 -5.61 8.51 -2.85
CA ARG A 57 -5.14 8.29 -4.22
C ARG A 57 -5.44 6.89 -4.67
N SER A 58 -5.72 6.73 -5.96
CA SER A 58 -5.95 5.41 -6.50
C SER A 58 -4.64 4.63 -6.48
N PRO A 59 -4.71 3.32 -6.35
CA PRO A 59 -3.50 2.51 -6.36
C PRO A 59 -2.71 2.66 -7.65
N VAL A 60 -1.40 2.55 -7.53
CA VAL A 60 -0.50 2.66 -8.68
C VAL A 60 0.34 1.39 -8.70
N GLU A 61 0.61 0.88 -9.87
CA GLU A 61 1.40 -0.32 -10.00
C GLU A 61 2.82 -0.08 -9.50
N TRP A 62 3.38 -1.05 -8.81
CA TRP A 62 4.74 -0.98 -8.28
C TRP A 62 5.53 -2.11 -8.92
N GLN A 63 6.65 -1.77 -9.54
CA GLN A 63 7.41 -2.73 -10.32
C GLN A 63 8.35 -3.59 -9.48
N VAL A 64 7.89 -4.08 -8.36
CA VAL A 64 8.69 -4.90 -7.47
C VAL A 64 7.96 -6.21 -7.27
N GLU A 65 8.57 -7.31 -7.62
CA GLU A 65 7.92 -8.60 -7.46
C GLU A 65 8.42 -9.37 -6.27
N GLN A 66 9.63 -9.09 -5.83
CA GLN A 66 10.19 -9.77 -4.69
C GLN A 66 11.05 -8.81 -3.91
N PHE A 67 11.06 -8.96 -2.61
CA PHE A 67 11.83 -8.06 -1.78
C PHE A 67 13.32 -8.13 -2.09
N SER A 68 13.81 -9.28 -2.50
CA SER A 68 15.22 -9.43 -2.80
C SER A 68 15.67 -8.56 -3.97
N GLN A 69 14.74 -8.06 -4.77
CA GLN A 69 15.08 -7.26 -5.93
C GLN A 69 14.92 -5.77 -5.68
N ILE A 70 14.53 -5.40 -4.49
CA ILE A 70 14.23 -4.01 -4.19
C ILE A 70 15.49 -3.15 -4.19
N ASN A 71 15.38 -1.95 -4.68
CA ASN A 71 16.51 -1.02 -4.66
C ASN A 71 16.01 0.41 -4.52
N GLU A 72 16.93 1.35 -4.50
CA GLU A 72 16.57 2.74 -4.24
C GLU A 72 15.56 3.30 -5.22
N SER A 73 15.72 2.99 -6.48
CA SER A 73 14.83 3.58 -7.47
C SER A 73 13.40 3.13 -7.31
N ASP A 74 13.17 2.02 -6.64
CA ASP A 74 11.81 1.52 -6.46
C ASP A 74 11.02 2.41 -5.51
N PHE A 75 11.68 3.25 -4.75
CA PHE A 75 11.00 4.14 -3.83
C PHE A 75 10.86 5.57 -4.36
N ALA A 76 11.40 5.83 -5.55
CA ALA A 76 11.41 7.20 -6.05
C ALA A 76 10.03 7.83 -6.10
N GLU A 77 9.06 7.12 -6.61
CA GLU A 77 7.73 7.69 -6.74
C GLU A 77 7.06 7.91 -5.40
N ILE A 78 7.10 6.92 -4.54
CA ILE A 78 6.39 7.03 -3.27
C ILE A 78 7.01 8.11 -2.38
N LEU A 79 8.30 8.36 -2.53
CA LEU A 79 8.95 9.37 -1.71
C LEU A 79 8.53 10.79 -2.11
N THR A 80 7.94 10.96 -3.28
CA THR A 80 7.47 12.29 -3.68
C THR A 80 6.12 12.63 -3.08
N LEU A 81 5.45 11.66 -2.49
CA LEU A 81 4.12 11.90 -1.95
C LEU A 81 4.19 12.40 -0.51
N SER A 82 3.10 13.00 -0.07
CA SER A 82 3.03 13.50 1.30
C SER A 82 2.50 12.43 2.21
N TRP A 83 3.31 11.92 3.08
CA TRP A 83 2.89 10.97 4.09
C TRP A 83 3.86 11.07 5.27
N ASP A 84 3.39 10.64 6.43
CA ASP A 84 4.22 10.63 7.62
C ASP A 84 4.74 9.24 7.89
N VAL A 85 4.01 8.23 7.45
CA VAL A 85 4.39 6.84 7.66
C VAL A 85 4.24 6.07 6.38
N LEU A 86 5.26 5.33 6.00
CA LEU A 86 5.19 4.44 4.86
C LEU A 86 5.32 3.01 5.37
N LEU A 87 4.39 2.16 5.00
CA LEU A 87 4.44 0.76 5.36
C LEU A 87 4.87 -0.02 4.13
N VAL A 88 5.95 -0.78 4.26
CA VAL A 88 6.43 -1.58 3.14
C VAL A 88 6.11 -3.04 3.43
N GLY A 89 5.25 -3.62 2.60
CA GLY A 89 4.91 -5.02 2.74
C GLY A 89 5.91 -5.84 1.95
N THR A 90 6.63 -6.70 2.65
CA THR A 90 7.78 -7.39 2.06
C THR A 90 7.46 -8.76 1.48
N GLY A 91 6.19 -9.08 1.36
CA GLY A 91 5.79 -10.37 0.80
C GLY A 91 5.27 -11.27 1.90
N ASP A 92 5.45 -12.59 1.73
CA ASP A 92 4.96 -13.55 2.72
C ASP A 92 5.59 -13.38 4.08
N GLN A 93 6.83 -12.98 4.11
CA GLN A 93 7.57 -12.87 5.35
C GLN A 93 8.10 -11.48 5.55
N HIS A 94 8.48 -11.21 6.79
CA HIS A 94 9.06 -9.92 7.13
C HIS A 94 10.55 -9.93 6.81
N TYR A 95 10.96 -9.01 5.95
CA TYR A 95 12.38 -8.85 5.64
C TYR A 95 12.79 -7.43 5.91
N LEU A 96 14.05 -7.23 6.23
CA LEU A 96 14.59 -5.89 6.41
C LEU A 96 15.49 -5.58 5.24
N PRO A 97 15.55 -4.32 4.82
CA PRO A 97 16.40 -3.96 3.69
C PRO A 97 17.86 -3.98 4.11
N ASP A 98 18.76 -4.02 3.14
CA ASP A 98 20.17 -3.99 3.44
C ASP A 98 20.51 -2.58 3.93
N LEU A 99 21.73 -2.43 4.44
CA LEU A 99 22.14 -1.20 5.06
C LEU A 99 22.13 -0.02 4.10
N ARG A 100 22.50 -0.24 2.87
CA ARG A 100 22.51 0.84 1.90
C ARG A 100 21.11 1.41 1.71
N LEU A 101 20.12 0.53 1.54
CA LEU A 101 18.75 0.98 1.37
C LEU A 101 18.24 1.63 2.63
N GLN A 102 18.60 1.09 3.80
CA GLN A 102 18.18 1.70 5.05
C GLN A 102 18.70 3.12 5.17
N ARG A 103 19.96 3.35 4.77
CA ARG A 103 20.52 4.67 4.85
C ARG A 103 19.82 5.64 3.91
N MET A 104 19.51 5.16 2.71
CA MET A 104 18.85 6.01 1.74
C MET A 104 17.48 6.42 2.25
N LEU A 105 16.73 5.48 2.80
CA LEU A 105 15.39 5.77 3.30
C LEU A 105 15.44 6.67 4.53
N ALA A 106 16.47 6.52 5.35
CA ALA A 106 16.58 7.37 6.54
C ALA A 106 16.70 8.84 6.18
N ARG A 107 17.22 9.13 4.99
CA ARG A 107 17.34 10.53 4.59
C ARG A 107 16.00 11.17 4.35
N ALA A 108 14.94 10.38 4.17
CA ALA A 108 13.62 10.95 3.97
C ALA A 108 13.12 11.62 5.23
N GLY A 109 13.67 11.25 6.39
CA GLY A 109 13.26 11.85 7.64
C GLY A 109 11.84 11.55 8.03
N ARG A 110 11.26 10.47 7.52
CA ARG A 110 9.89 10.08 7.81
C ARG A 110 9.86 8.64 8.28
N GLY A 111 8.77 8.23 8.88
CA GLY A 111 8.68 6.88 9.39
C GLY A 111 8.49 5.87 8.28
N ILE A 112 9.33 4.84 8.24
CA ILE A 112 9.20 3.79 7.24
C ILE A 112 9.36 2.47 7.96
N ASP A 113 8.31 1.65 7.90
CA ASP A 113 8.32 0.36 8.58
C ASP A 113 8.17 -0.78 7.59
N PHE A 114 8.97 -1.81 7.78
CA PHE A 114 8.94 -3.00 6.93
C PHE A 114 8.24 -4.12 7.69
N MET A 115 7.32 -4.79 7.03
CA MET A 115 6.60 -5.90 7.65
C MET A 115 6.07 -6.80 6.55
N SER A 116 5.52 -7.96 6.90
CA SER A 116 4.96 -8.82 5.87
C SER A 116 3.85 -8.07 5.15
N SER A 117 3.55 -8.46 3.93
CA SER A 117 2.52 -7.74 3.19
C SER A 117 1.16 -7.84 3.85
N ARG A 118 0.84 -8.98 4.48
CA ARG A 118 -0.42 -9.12 5.17
C ARG A 118 -0.50 -8.15 6.35
N SER A 119 0.56 -8.04 7.12
CA SER A 119 0.59 -7.13 8.25
C SER A 119 0.52 -5.68 7.78
N ALA A 120 1.21 -5.38 6.68
CA ALA A 120 1.21 -4.03 6.17
C ALA A 120 -0.19 -3.61 5.73
N CYS A 121 -0.94 -4.54 5.12
CA CYS A 121 -2.30 -4.23 4.70
C CYS A 121 -3.20 -3.94 5.90
N ALA A 122 -3.09 -4.74 6.94
CA ALA A 122 -3.91 -4.53 8.12
C ALA A 122 -3.55 -3.22 8.82
N THR A 123 -2.26 -2.96 8.95
CA THR A 123 -1.80 -1.75 9.62
C THR A 123 -2.19 -0.50 8.83
N TYR A 124 -2.09 -0.60 7.50
CA TYR A 124 -2.46 0.50 6.65
C TYR A 124 -3.91 0.93 6.91
N ASN A 125 -4.82 -0.04 6.96
CA ASN A 125 -6.22 0.27 7.19
C ASN A 125 -6.43 0.97 8.53
N LEU A 126 -5.78 0.47 9.56
CA LEU A 126 -5.93 1.07 10.87
C LEU A 126 -5.49 2.52 10.89
N LEU A 127 -4.35 2.80 10.26
CA LEU A 127 -3.83 4.16 10.25
C LEU A 127 -4.66 5.06 9.35
N ALA A 128 -5.11 4.54 8.20
CA ALA A 128 -5.92 5.34 7.31
C ALA A 128 -7.24 5.71 7.95
N LEU A 129 -7.88 4.75 8.63
CA LEU A 129 -9.14 5.02 9.31
C LEU A 129 -8.97 5.99 10.48
N ASP A 130 -7.78 6.03 11.05
CA ASP A 130 -7.50 6.93 12.14
C ASP A 130 -7.11 8.32 11.62
N GLY A 131 -7.18 8.53 10.33
CA GLY A 131 -6.89 9.84 9.76
C GLY A 131 -5.41 10.16 9.63
N ARG A 132 -4.53 9.14 9.75
CA ARG A 132 -3.11 9.39 9.66
C ARG A 132 -2.66 9.50 8.21
N ALA A 133 -1.62 10.25 7.99
CA ALA A 133 -1.06 10.39 6.65
C ALA A 133 -0.17 9.18 6.39
N VAL A 134 -0.77 8.11 5.91
CA VAL A 134 -0.08 6.85 5.70
C VAL A 134 -0.02 6.51 4.22
N ALA A 135 1.03 5.79 3.82
CA ALA A 135 1.11 5.24 2.48
C ALA A 135 1.60 3.81 2.62
N ALA A 136 1.36 3.01 1.61
CA ALA A 136 1.80 1.62 1.64
C ALA A 136 2.40 1.22 0.31
N ALA A 137 3.45 0.42 0.36
CA ALA A 137 4.08 -0.16 -0.81
C ALA A 137 4.05 -1.66 -0.56
N ILE A 138 3.17 -2.36 -1.24
CA ILE A 138 2.88 -3.75 -0.94
C ILE A 138 3.36 -4.69 -2.04
N ILE A 139 4.15 -5.67 -1.68
CA ILE A 139 4.64 -6.66 -2.63
C ILE A 139 3.66 -7.81 -2.74
N LEU A 140 3.26 -8.07 -3.97
CA LEU A 140 2.41 -9.20 -4.35
C LEU A 140 2.99 -9.76 -5.63
N PRO A 141 2.63 -10.95 -5.99
CA PRO A 141 1.87 -11.93 -5.25
C PRO A 141 2.74 -12.59 -4.20
N LEU A 142 2.11 -13.30 -3.29
CA LEU A 142 2.86 -13.97 -2.26
C LEU A 142 3.46 -15.24 -2.82
N ARG A 143 4.68 -15.47 -2.43
CA ARG A 143 5.38 -16.61 -2.99
C ARG A 143 4.94 -17.93 -2.43
N ALA A 144 4.26 -17.90 -1.37
CA ALA A 144 3.86 -19.14 -0.80
C ALA A 144 3.20 -19.97 -1.82
N SER A 145 2.70 -19.32 -2.78
CA SER A 145 2.07 -20.05 -3.78
C SER A 145 3.01 -20.91 -4.40
N ALA A 146 4.07 -20.49 -4.45
CA ALA A 146 4.93 -21.28 -5.11
C ALA A 146 5.32 -22.36 -4.33
N VAL A 147 5.22 -22.33 -3.74
CA VAL A 147 5.61 -23.20 -3.24
C VAL A 147 5.19 -24.26 -3.16
N THR A 148 4.94 -24.05 -3.43
CA THR A 148 4.59 -24.74 -3.40
C THR A 148 4.85 -25.54 -3.78
N GLY A 149 5.13 -25.59 -3.83
CA GLY A 149 5.31 -26.13 -4.11
C GLY A 149 5.69 -26.87 -4.21
N ARG A 150 5.66 -27.10 -4.23
CA ARG A 150 5.87 -27.82 -4.23
C ARG A 150 5.88 -28.33 -4.20
#